data_63206fe7bc910a5a8755d06bb24ca771
#
_entry.id   63206fe7bc910a5a8755d06bb24ca771
#
_cell.length_a   1.000
_cell.length_b   1.000
_cell.length_c   1.000
_cell.angle_alpha   90.00
_cell.angle_beta   90.00
_cell.angle_gamma   90.00
#
_symmetry.space_group_name_H-M   'P 1'
#
loop_
_entity.id
_entity.type
_entity.pdbx_description
1 polymer ?
#
loop_
_entity_poly.entity_id
_entity_poly.type
_entity_poly.pdbx_seq_one_letter_code
_entity_poly.pdbx_strand_id
1 'polypeptide(L)'
;MSRGLIIFDFDGTLGDTRRNIVTTMQMTIKELHLPNRSDEECAATIGLPLAGCFRTLFPDIQEELIPRCAETYRRFFNENLKAIHPEAFPDVVETLAILHQKGFTLTIASSRSHNSLTELTRKMGIADYISYILGADDVKEAKPKPEPVLKTLADMHFDAGETLVVGDMAVDILMGANAGARTCGVTWGNGTKDELEDAGADYIVNCINELIGIVEKNESNNRIMKSFKSTAWILPQPVLIIGTYDKEGKPNAMNAAWGGQWDMNEIIISLGSHQTTDNLAVNPELTVAFATAETMVASDYVGIVSGRNTPDKMEKTGWTIEKAPNVNAPVFKEFPMTLECRVKQKIDESETGYYLVAEIVNILCDEKYLADDGKPDVEKMGLITFDPVHHTYIQLGKTVGKAFSDGKQLK
;
A
#
# COMPACT_ATOMS: atom_id res chain seq x y z
N MET A 1 1.53 1.18 -14.16
CA MET A 1 1.19 2.61 -14.08
C MET A 1 1.95 3.21 -12.91
N SER A 2 2.47 4.43 -13.05
CA SER A 2 3.14 5.13 -11.95
C SER A 2 2.15 5.41 -10.81
N ARG A 3 2.63 5.36 -9.56
CA ARG A 3 1.83 5.64 -8.35
C ARG A 3 1.62 7.14 -8.07
N GLY A 4 2.38 8.00 -8.72
CA GLY A 4 2.34 9.44 -8.54
C GLY A 4 3.67 10.08 -8.93
N LEU A 5 3.72 11.41 -8.91
CA LEU A 5 4.88 12.20 -9.26
C LEU A 5 5.46 12.90 -8.03
N ILE A 6 6.78 12.87 -7.88
CA ILE A 6 7.50 13.65 -6.89
C ILE A 6 8.51 14.56 -7.62
N ILE A 7 8.38 15.86 -7.42
CA ILE A 7 9.25 16.86 -8.00
C ILE A 7 10.14 17.42 -6.89
N PHE A 8 11.43 17.18 -6.99
CA PHE A 8 12.41 17.65 -6.02
C PHE A 8 13.09 18.94 -6.49
N ASP A 9 13.32 19.89 -5.58
CA ASP A 9 14.44 20.81 -5.75
C ASP A 9 15.76 20.07 -5.60
N PHE A 10 16.86 20.71 -5.95
CA PHE A 10 18.18 20.08 -5.94
C PHE A 10 19.11 20.65 -4.85
N ASP A 11 19.39 21.96 -4.87
CA ASP A 11 20.37 22.60 -4.00
C ASP A 11 19.80 22.83 -2.59
N GLY A 12 20.26 22.10 -1.58
CA GLY A 12 19.71 22.15 -0.22
C GLY A 12 18.62 21.10 0.02
N THR A 13 18.14 20.43 -1.03
CA THR A 13 17.12 19.37 -0.92
C THR A 13 17.72 17.98 -1.16
N LEU A 14 18.26 17.73 -2.34
CA LEU A 14 18.93 16.46 -2.68
C LEU A 14 20.44 16.55 -2.51
N GLY A 15 21.04 17.68 -2.88
CA GLY A 15 22.48 17.89 -2.86
C GLY A 15 22.94 18.89 -1.82
N ASP A 16 23.95 18.53 -1.02
CA ASP A 16 24.69 19.46 -0.16
C ASP A 16 25.69 20.24 -1.02
N THR A 17 25.21 21.32 -1.61
CA THR A 17 25.95 22.17 -2.53
C THR A 17 26.35 23.52 -1.93
N ARG A 18 25.90 23.83 -0.71
CA ARG A 18 26.05 25.15 -0.07
C ARG A 18 27.51 25.60 -0.08
N ARG A 19 28.43 24.76 0.37
CA ARG A 19 29.86 25.10 0.42
C ARG A 19 30.43 25.43 -0.96
N ASN A 20 30.09 24.65 -1.99
CA ASN A 20 30.56 24.87 -3.35
C ASN A 20 30.01 26.20 -3.91
N ILE A 21 28.71 26.45 -3.73
CA ILE A 21 28.04 27.67 -4.20
C ILE A 21 28.65 28.91 -3.56
N VAL A 22 28.76 28.94 -2.22
CA VAL A 22 29.30 30.11 -1.47
C VAL A 22 30.75 30.35 -1.83
N THR A 23 31.60 29.32 -1.85
CA THR A 23 33.01 29.46 -2.27
C THR A 23 33.12 30.06 -3.68
N THR A 24 32.32 29.53 -4.63
CA THR A 24 32.32 30.03 -6.01
C THR A 24 31.84 31.50 -6.12
N MET A 25 30.83 31.87 -5.33
CA MET A 25 30.32 33.24 -5.28
C MET A 25 31.41 34.20 -4.74
N GLN A 26 32.09 33.83 -3.67
CA GLN A 26 33.20 34.61 -3.09
C GLN A 26 34.36 34.78 -4.08
N MET A 27 34.72 33.73 -4.81
CA MET A 27 35.77 33.81 -5.85
C MET A 27 35.33 34.74 -6.97
N THR A 28 34.06 34.72 -7.38
CA THR A 28 33.52 35.59 -8.42
C THR A 28 33.49 37.05 -7.99
N ILE A 29 33.06 37.33 -6.74
CA ILE A 29 33.07 38.67 -6.14
C ILE A 29 34.47 39.24 -6.16
N LYS A 30 35.45 38.47 -5.73
CA LYS A 30 36.87 38.87 -5.65
C LYS A 30 37.45 39.12 -7.06
N GLU A 31 37.21 38.25 -8.02
CA GLU A 31 37.74 38.38 -9.40
C GLU A 31 37.20 39.62 -10.11
N LEU A 32 35.93 39.92 -9.89
CA LEU A 32 35.27 41.06 -10.52
C LEU A 32 35.37 42.37 -9.71
N HIS A 33 36.10 42.35 -8.59
CA HIS A 33 36.26 43.48 -7.68
C HIS A 33 34.94 44.08 -7.20
N LEU A 34 33.92 43.21 -6.98
CA LEU A 34 32.64 43.63 -6.43
C LEU A 34 32.74 43.88 -4.92
N PRO A 35 31.82 44.66 -4.33
CA PRO A 35 31.77 44.88 -2.90
C PRO A 35 31.73 43.55 -2.11
N ASN A 36 32.50 43.43 -1.02
CA ASN A 36 32.53 42.22 -0.21
C ASN A 36 31.14 41.89 0.33
N ARG A 37 30.83 40.59 0.37
CA ARG A 37 29.65 40.01 0.99
C ARG A 37 30.06 38.89 1.94
N SER A 38 29.30 38.67 3.00
CA SER A 38 29.55 37.54 3.89
C SER A 38 29.14 36.21 3.26
N ASP A 39 29.56 35.10 3.83
CA ASP A 39 29.16 33.77 3.40
C ASP A 39 27.65 33.55 3.61
N GLU A 40 27.10 34.13 4.68
CA GLU A 40 25.66 34.08 4.98
C GLU A 40 24.85 34.88 3.95
N GLU A 41 25.32 36.09 3.54
CA GLU A 41 24.66 36.84 2.48
C GLU A 41 24.67 36.05 1.15
N CYS A 42 25.80 35.45 0.81
CA CYS A 42 25.90 34.62 -0.40
C CYS A 42 24.98 33.41 -0.32
N ALA A 43 24.94 32.73 0.83
CA ALA A 43 24.09 31.55 1.04
C ALA A 43 22.60 31.88 0.97
N ALA A 44 22.18 33.05 1.46
CA ALA A 44 20.78 33.50 1.39
C ALA A 44 20.25 33.69 -0.04
N THR A 45 21.11 33.70 -1.06
CA THR A 45 20.71 33.74 -2.47
C THR A 45 20.57 32.37 -3.12
N ILE A 46 20.91 31.28 -2.42
CA ILE A 46 20.72 29.91 -2.94
C ILE A 46 19.23 29.70 -3.21
N GLY A 47 18.90 29.05 -4.31
CA GLY A 47 17.50 28.85 -4.74
C GLY A 47 17.04 29.90 -5.77
N LEU A 48 17.69 31.07 -5.88
CA LEU A 48 17.43 32.01 -6.95
C LEU A 48 18.16 31.64 -8.25
N PRO A 49 17.63 32.03 -9.43
CA PRO A 49 18.40 31.99 -10.66
C PRO A 49 19.69 32.82 -10.52
N LEU A 50 20.79 32.39 -11.13
CA LEU A 50 22.12 32.96 -10.93
C LEU A 50 22.17 34.48 -11.16
N ALA A 51 21.47 35.00 -12.16
CA ALA A 51 21.34 36.44 -12.38
C ALA A 51 20.60 37.14 -11.23
N GLY A 52 19.61 36.49 -10.64
CA GLY A 52 18.88 36.94 -9.46
C GLY A 52 19.76 37.02 -8.23
N CYS A 53 20.68 36.05 -8.04
CA CYS A 53 21.64 36.09 -6.94
C CYS A 53 22.49 37.38 -6.97
N PHE A 54 23.02 37.73 -8.13
CA PHE A 54 23.82 38.98 -8.27
C PHE A 54 23.00 40.25 -8.07
N ARG A 55 21.75 40.29 -8.54
CA ARG A 55 20.86 41.46 -8.29
C ARG A 55 20.52 41.58 -6.79
N THR A 56 20.28 40.48 -6.12
CA THR A 56 19.99 40.48 -4.69
C THR A 56 21.20 40.90 -3.86
N LEU A 57 22.39 40.35 -4.17
CA LEU A 57 23.62 40.70 -3.48
C LEU A 57 24.07 42.15 -3.76
N PHE A 58 23.81 42.66 -4.95
CA PHE A 58 24.25 43.96 -5.42
C PHE A 58 23.10 44.72 -6.07
N PRO A 59 22.17 45.35 -5.29
CA PRO A 59 21.00 46.00 -5.82
C PRO A 59 21.32 47.12 -6.86
N ASP A 60 22.49 47.73 -6.76
CA ASP A 60 22.94 48.79 -7.66
C ASP A 60 23.83 48.27 -8.81
N ILE A 61 23.89 46.97 -9.06
CA ILE A 61 24.72 46.40 -10.11
C ILE A 61 24.20 46.82 -11.49
N GLN A 62 25.09 47.21 -12.37
CA GLN A 62 24.73 47.50 -13.76
C GLN A 62 24.30 46.22 -14.47
N GLU A 63 23.14 46.22 -15.12
CA GLU A 63 22.58 45.03 -15.80
C GLU A 63 23.55 44.42 -16.84
N GLU A 64 24.37 45.28 -17.49
CA GLU A 64 25.37 44.86 -18.46
C GLU A 64 26.50 44.00 -17.85
N LEU A 65 26.71 44.07 -16.53
CA LEU A 65 27.73 43.30 -15.82
C LEU A 65 27.22 41.91 -15.42
N ILE A 66 25.93 41.70 -15.31
CA ILE A 66 25.35 40.42 -14.90
C ILE A 66 25.77 39.24 -15.77
N PRO A 67 25.77 39.33 -17.12
CA PRO A 67 26.26 38.22 -17.96
C PRO A 67 27.71 37.83 -17.64
N ARG A 68 28.58 38.83 -17.40
CA ARG A 68 29.99 38.59 -17.04
C ARG A 68 30.12 37.98 -15.65
N CYS A 69 29.31 38.37 -14.68
CA CYS A 69 29.24 37.74 -13.37
C CYS A 69 28.84 36.27 -13.50
N ALA A 70 27.81 35.96 -14.27
CA ALA A 70 27.34 34.62 -14.49
C ALA A 70 28.36 33.74 -15.22
N GLU A 71 29.08 34.26 -16.22
CA GLU A 71 30.13 33.56 -16.93
C GLU A 71 31.30 33.23 -15.99
N THR A 72 31.76 34.22 -15.22
CA THR A 72 32.86 34.07 -14.25
C THR A 72 32.49 33.03 -13.17
N TYR A 73 31.26 33.11 -12.64
CA TYR A 73 30.74 32.13 -11.69
C TYR A 73 30.77 30.71 -12.26
N ARG A 74 30.25 30.52 -13.49
CA ARG A 74 30.22 29.16 -14.11
C ARG A 74 31.63 28.63 -14.33
N ARG A 75 32.58 29.45 -14.71
CA ARG A 75 33.99 29.05 -14.84
C ARG A 75 34.54 28.56 -13.51
N PHE A 76 34.44 29.37 -12.44
CA PHE A 76 34.90 28.96 -11.11
C PHE A 76 34.13 27.80 -10.54
N PHE A 77 32.84 27.68 -10.81
CA PHE A 77 32.04 26.52 -10.37
C PHE A 77 32.61 25.22 -10.96
N ASN A 78 32.89 25.19 -12.25
CA ASN A 78 33.45 24.02 -12.92
C ASN A 78 34.88 23.69 -12.44
N GLU A 79 35.66 24.70 -12.11
CA GLU A 79 36.99 24.51 -11.51
C GLU A 79 36.88 23.92 -10.10
N ASN A 80 35.97 24.47 -9.26
CA ASN A 80 35.73 24.04 -7.89
C ASN A 80 35.18 22.62 -7.80
N LEU A 81 34.39 22.17 -8.77
CA LEU A 81 33.88 20.79 -8.83
C LEU A 81 34.98 19.70 -8.86
N LYS A 82 36.25 20.09 -9.16
CA LYS A 82 37.39 19.21 -9.11
C LYS A 82 37.98 19.06 -7.70
N ALA A 83 37.76 20.05 -6.83
CA ALA A 83 38.32 20.11 -5.48
C ALA A 83 37.23 19.97 -4.39
N ILE A 84 36.05 20.48 -4.64
CA ILE A 84 34.90 20.41 -3.74
C ILE A 84 33.84 19.56 -4.45
N HIS A 85 33.69 18.29 -4.02
CA HIS A 85 32.69 17.40 -4.55
C HIS A 85 31.38 17.59 -3.77
N PRO A 86 30.32 18.14 -4.40
CA PRO A 86 29.00 18.14 -3.77
C PRO A 86 28.53 16.68 -3.59
N GLU A 87 28.03 16.37 -2.41
CA GLU A 87 27.50 15.07 -2.07
C GLU A 87 25.97 15.12 -1.93
N ALA A 88 25.31 13.97 -2.07
CA ALA A 88 23.92 13.89 -1.69
C ALA A 88 23.79 13.99 -0.16
N PHE A 89 22.70 14.62 0.32
CA PHE A 89 22.41 14.59 1.74
C PHE A 89 22.23 13.14 2.25
N PRO A 90 22.38 12.89 3.57
CA PRO A 90 22.18 11.57 4.15
C PRO A 90 20.85 10.95 3.70
N ASP A 91 20.84 9.65 3.44
CA ASP A 91 19.70 8.81 3.07
C ASP A 91 19.02 9.18 1.73
N VAL A 92 19.49 10.19 0.99
CA VAL A 92 18.89 10.60 -0.30
C VAL A 92 18.91 9.45 -1.31
N VAL A 93 20.08 8.86 -1.55
CA VAL A 93 20.23 7.79 -2.57
C VAL A 93 19.31 6.62 -2.25
N GLU A 94 19.27 6.19 -0.99
CA GLU A 94 18.45 5.06 -0.52
C GLU A 94 16.95 5.38 -0.62
N THR A 95 16.55 6.59 -0.21
CA THR A 95 15.15 7.00 -0.27
C THR A 95 14.64 7.12 -1.69
N LEU A 96 15.43 7.70 -2.61
CA LEU A 96 15.06 7.75 -4.03
C LEU A 96 14.95 6.35 -4.63
N ALA A 97 15.86 5.43 -4.30
CA ALA A 97 15.78 4.04 -4.73
C ALA A 97 14.48 3.35 -4.25
N ILE A 98 14.11 3.55 -2.98
CA ILE A 98 12.88 2.99 -2.40
C ILE A 98 11.64 3.57 -3.09
N LEU A 99 11.57 4.90 -3.26
CA LEU A 99 10.45 5.56 -3.93
C LEU A 99 10.31 5.12 -5.38
N HIS A 100 11.43 5.01 -6.11
CA HIS A 100 11.45 4.49 -7.48
C HIS A 100 10.99 3.02 -7.54
N GLN A 101 11.49 2.16 -6.64
CA GLN A 101 11.07 0.75 -6.55
C GLN A 101 9.57 0.62 -6.22
N LYS A 102 9.02 1.53 -5.42
CA LYS A 102 7.59 1.61 -5.12
C LYS A 102 6.75 2.10 -6.31
N GLY A 103 7.36 2.53 -7.40
CA GLY A 103 6.70 2.92 -8.65
C GLY A 103 6.34 4.41 -8.73
N PHE A 104 6.93 5.27 -7.89
CA PHE A 104 6.81 6.73 -8.06
C PHE A 104 7.71 7.21 -9.20
N THR A 105 7.24 8.19 -9.95
CA THR A 105 8.05 8.92 -10.92
C THR A 105 8.76 10.07 -10.19
N LEU A 106 10.08 10.11 -10.25
CA LEU A 106 10.89 11.10 -9.57
C LEU A 106 11.49 12.06 -10.58
N THR A 107 11.38 13.36 -10.33
CA THR A 107 11.85 14.43 -11.23
C THR A 107 12.53 15.54 -10.43
N ILE A 108 13.27 16.39 -11.13
CA ILE A 108 13.93 17.56 -10.54
C ILE A 108 13.44 18.83 -11.23
N ALA A 109 13.13 19.87 -10.44
CA ALA A 109 12.90 21.24 -10.90
C ALA A 109 13.73 22.21 -10.05
N SER A 110 14.79 22.78 -10.63
CA SER A 110 15.76 23.60 -9.90
C SER A 110 16.10 24.90 -10.61
N SER A 111 16.57 25.90 -9.85
CA SER A 111 17.09 27.17 -10.37
C SER A 111 18.49 27.02 -11.01
N ARG A 112 19.05 25.84 -11.00
CA ARG A 112 20.32 25.47 -11.66
C ARG A 112 20.08 25.19 -13.15
N SER A 113 21.13 25.32 -13.97
CA SER A 113 21.03 24.94 -15.40
C SER A 113 20.89 23.42 -15.58
N HIS A 114 20.18 23.03 -16.63
CA HIS A 114 19.94 21.63 -16.99
C HIS A 114 21.23 20.80 -17.06
N ASN A 115 22.25 21.30 -17.76
CA ASN A 115 23.51 20.60 -17.89
C ASN A 115 24.20 20.37 -16.55
N SER A 116 24.16 21.35 -15.63
CA SER A 116 24.75 21.21 -14.30
C SER A 116 24.02 20.16 -13.47
N LEU A 117 22.67 20.11 -13.54
CA LEU A 117 21.86 19.07 -12.87
C LEU A 117 22.18 17.68 -13.37
N THR A 118 22.26 17.50 -14.69
CA THR A 118 22.59 16.22 -15.33
C THR A 118 23.98 15.72 -14.90
N GLU A 119 24.97 16.60 -14.79
CA GLU A 119 26.30 16.23 -14.31
C GLU A 119 26.30 15.85 -12.83
N LEU A 120 25.66 16.65 -11.97
CA LEU A 120 25.65 16.45 -10.53
C LEU A 120 24.84 15.21 -10.13
N THR A 121 23.68 14.98 -10.72
CA THR A 121 22.89 13.76 -10.46
C THR A 121 23.66 12.49 -10.78
N ARG A 122 24.44 12.51 -11.86
CA ARG A 122 25.34 11.37 -12.21
C ARG A 122 26.46 11.20 -11.19
N LYS A 123 27.12 12.30 -10.78
CA LYS A 123 28.21 12.25 -9.79
C LYS A 123 27.73 11.79 -8.41
N MET A 124 26.50 12.13 -8.02
CA MET A 124 25.88 11.73 -6.77
C MET A 124 25.26 10.32 -6.81
N GLY A 125 25.26 9.65 -7.96
CA GLY A 125 24.70 8.30 -8.13
C GLY A 125 23.19 8.23 -8.06
N ILE A 126 22.48 9.33 -8.33
CA ILE A 126 21.00 9.40 -8.27
C ILE A 126 20.37 9.47 -9.67
N ALA A 127 21.16 9.58 -10.73
CA ALA A 127 20.65 9.77 -12.10
C ALA A 127 19.69 8.66 -12.56
N ASP A 128 19.93 7.42 -12.16
CA ASP A 128 19.13 6.26 -12.57
C ASP A 128 17.70 6.27 -11.95
N TYR A 129 17.47 7.05 -10.91
CA TYR A 129 16.17 7.19 -10.27
C TYR A 129 15.35 8.38 -10.79
N ILE A 130 16.00 9.33 -11.50
CA ILE A 130 15.39 10.57 -11.98
C ILE A 130 14.92 10.40 -13.42
N SER A 131 13.62 10.50 -13.63
CA SER A 131 12.98 10.33 -14.94
C SER A 131 12.96 11.60 -15.79
N TYR A 132 13.04 12.79 -15.16
CA TYR A 132 12.96 14.06 -15.85
C TYR A 132 13.65 15.17 -15.06
N ILE A 133 14.33 16.07 -15.74
CA ILE A 133 15.06 17.20 -15.15
C ILE A 133 14.63 18.49 -15.82
N LEU A 134 14.28 19.50 -15.02
CA LEU A 134 14.07 20.87 -15.45
C LEU A 134 15.05 21.80 -14.73
N GLY A 135 15.86 22.49 -15.54
CA GLY A 135 16.71 23.58 -15.08
C GLY A 135 16.10 24.95 -15.32
N ALA A 136 16.79 26.00 -14.82
CA ALA A 136 16.38 27.37 -15.04
C ALA A 136 16.35 27.78 -16.52
N ASP A 137 17.13 27.10 -17.38
CA ASP A 137 17.21 27.32 -18.83
C ASP A 137 16.11 26.59 -19.61
N ASP A 138 15.32 25.73 -18.96
CA ASP A 138 14.20 25.02 -19.58
C ASP A 138 12.84 25.73 -19.41
N VAL A 139 12.78 26.82 -18.64
CA VAL A 139 11.56 27.55 -18.31
C VAL A 139 11.73 29.08 -18.53
N LYS A 140 10.63 29.78 -18.72
CA LYS A 140 10.61 31.24 -18.87
C LYS A 140 10.45 31.94 -17.53
N GLU A 141 9.62 31.38 -16.67
CA GLU A 141 9.32 31.92 -15.34
C GLU A 141 9.90 30.99 -14.27
N ALA A 142 10.81 31.57 -13.46
CA ALA A 142 11.45 30.83 -12.37
C ALA A 142 10.55 30.73 -11.12
N LYS A 143 10.94 29.88 -10.16
CA LYS A 143 10.39 29.84 -8.81
C LYS A 143 10.27 31.25 -8.22
N PRO A 144 9.19 31.61 -7.54
CA PRO A 144 8.06 30.81 -7.06
C PRO A 144 6.90 30.68 -8.06
N LYS A 145 7.11 31.01 -9.34
CA LYS A 145 6.08 30.82 -10.36
C LYS A 145 5.86 29.33 -10.63
N PRO A 146 4.61 28.90 -10.99
CA PRO A 146 4.26 27.51 -11.13
C PRO A 146 4.80 26.86 -12.42
N GLU A 147 5.39 27.60 -13.36
CA GLU A 147 5.78 27.10 -14.67
C GLU A 147 6.63 25.81 -14.61
N PRO A 148 7.66 25.69 -13.72
CA PRO A 148 8.46 24.45 -13.68
C PRO A 148 7.63 23.22 -13.30
N VAL A 149 6.68 23.36 -12.39
CA VAL A 149 5.77 22.26 -12.00
C VAL A 149 4.79 21.97 -13.13
N LEU A 150 4.09 22.98 -13.65
CA LEU A 150 3.10 22.83 -14.74
C LEU A 150 3.71 22.19 -15.98
N LYS A 151 4.94 22.58 -16.33
CA LYS A 151 5.67 21.99 -17.46
C LYS A 151 6.01 20.53 -17.18
N THR A 152 6.50 20.20 -15.98
CA THR A 152 6.75 18.81 -15.58
C THR A 152 5.48 17.96 -15.65
N LEU A 153 4.34 18.48 -15.15
CA LEU A 153 3.04 17.80 -15.23
C LEU A 153 2.63 17.49 -16.68
N ALA A 154 2.77 18.51 -17.56
CA ALA A 154 2.41 18.35 -18.97
C ALA A 154 3.30 17.33 -19.70
N ASP A 155 4.62 17.43 -19.50
CA ASP A 155 5.60 16.61 -20.20
C ASP A 155 5.57 15.14 -19.69
N MET A 156 5.26 14.93 -18.40
CA MET A 156 5.22 13.62 -17.76
C MET A 156 3.80 13.02 -17.66
N HIS A 157 2.77 13.75 -18.09
CA HIS A 157 1.36 13.35 -18.11
C HIS A 157 0.81 12.98 -16.71
N PHE A 158 1.03 13.87 -15.74
CA PHE A 158 0.47 13.77 -14.39
C PHE A 158 -0.45 14.93 -14.07
N ASP A 159 -1.36 14.69 -13.12
CA ASP A 159 -2.20 15.74 -12.54
C ASP A 159 -1.57 16.32 -11.27
N ALA A 160 -1.84 17.60 -10.99
CA ALA A 160 -1.31 18.29 -9.81
C ALA A 160 -1.72 17.60 -8.49
N GLY A 161 -2.94 17.04 -8.42
CA GLY A 161 -3.44 16.31 -7.24
C GLY A 161 -2.68 15.02 -6.91
N GLU A 162 -1.95 14.44 -7.89
CA GLU A 162 -1.13 13.24 -7.73
C GLU A 162 0.36 13.58 -7.54
N THR A 163 0.68 14.87 -7.37
CA THR A 163 2.05 15.38 -7.34
C THR A 163 2.41 15.92 -5.97
N LEU A 164 3.64 15.64 -5.53
CA LEU A 164 4.29 16.21 -4.36
C LEU A 164 5.52 17.01 -4.81
N VAL A 165 5.59 18.27 -4.44
CA VAL A 165 6.78 19.13 -4.64
C VAL A 165 7.56 19.16 -3.33
N VAL A 166 8.86 18.86 -3.38
CA VAL A 166 9.75 18.78 -2.22
C VAL A 166 10.87 19.80 -2.38
N GLY A 167 11.05 20.66 -1.40
CA GLY A 167 12.09 21.68 -1.42
C GLY A 167 12.43 22.23 -0.05
N ASP A 168 13.57 22.91 0.06
CA ASP A 168 14.09 23.44 1.32
C ASP A 168 13.80 24.94 1.51
N MET A 169 13.24 25.63 0.53
CA MET A 169 12.98 27.07 0.58
C MET A 169 11.51 27.42 0.32
N ALA A 170 11.08 28.58 0.86
CA ALA A 170 9.73 29.11 0.64
C ALA A 170 9.33 29.20 -0.85
N VAL A 171 10.29 29.49 -1.75
CA VAL A 171 10.04 29.57 -3.20
C VAL A 171 9.65 28.22 -3.82
N ASP A 172 10.09 27.10 -3.25
CA ASP A 172 9.75 25.76 -3.70
C ASP A 172 8.32 25.41 -3.30
N ILE A 173 7.98 25.73 -2.05
CA ILE A 173 6.64 25.54 -1.51
C ILE A 173 5.62 26.35 -2.31
N LEU A 174 5.90 27.64 -2.51
CA LEU A 174 5.04 28.53 -3.29
C LEU A 174 4.92 28.07 -4.75
N MET A 175 5.99 27.58 -5.38
CA MET A 175 5.95 27.02 -6.74
C MET A 175 4.98 25.83 -6.83
N GLY A 176 5.07 24.90 -5.88
CA GLY A 176 4.17 23.74 -5.80
C GLY A 176 2.72 24.12 -5.54
N ALA A 177 2.49 24.97 -4.54
CA ALA A 177 1.16 25.44 -4.17
C ALA A 177 0.48 26.23 -5.30
N ASN A 178 1.21 27.12 -5.99
CA ASN A 178 0.72 27.88 -7.12
C ASN A 178 0.35 27.00 -8.33
N ALA A 179 0.92 25.81 -8.44
CA ALA A 179 0.57 24.81 -9.46
C ALA A 179 -0.58 23.88 -9.01
N GLY A 180 -1.07 24.01 -7.78
CA GLY A 180 -2.10 23.14 -7.21
C GLY A 180 -1.59 21.77 -6.78
N ALA A 181 -0.28 21.57 -6.68
CA ALA A 181 0.36 20.37 -6.16
C ALA A 181 0.51 20.44 -4.64
N ARG A 182 0.60 19.29 -3.99
CA ARG A 182 0.98 19.22 -2.56
C ARG A 182 2.45 19.55 -2.40
N THR A 183 2.81 20.04 -1.22
CA THR A 183 4.14 20.53 -0.93
C THR A 183 4.73 19.93 0.33
N CYS A 184 6.04 19.69 0.34
CA CYS A 184 6.78 19.21 1.48
C CYS A 184 8.07 20.03 1.66
N GLY A 185 8.16 20.73 2.78
CA GLY A 185 9.36 21.43 3.20
C GLY A 185 10.35 20.48 3.87
N VAL A 186 11.63 20.65 3.58
CA VAL A 186 12.72 19.91 4.22
C VAL A 186 13.59 20.84 5.07
N THR A 187 13.97 20.42 6.28
CA THR A 187 14.61 21.33 7.28
C THR A 187 16.13 21.26 7.33
N TRP A 188 16.76 20.40 6.52
CA TRP A 188 18.24 20.28 6.48
C TRP A 188 18.91 21.18 5.45
N GLY A 189 18.13 21.93 4.67
CA GLY A 189 18.61 22.80 3.61
C GLY A 189 18.94 24.23 4.06
N ASN A 190 18.66 25.18 3.20
CA ASN A 190 19.01 26.59 3.39
C ASN A 190 17.91 27.42 4.07
N GLY A 191 16.63 27.06 3.88
CA GLY A 191 15.49 27.71 4.51
C GLY A 191 15.27 27.26 5.95
N THR A 192 14.54 28.05 6.71
CA THR A 192 14.15 27.74 8.08
C THR A 192 12.77 27.05 8.12
N LYS A 193 12.50 26.32 9.18
CA LYS A 193 11.19 25.70 9.38
C LYS A 193 10.06 26.73 9.37
N ASP A 194 10.25 27.86 10.03
CA ASP A 194 9.25 28.94 10.13
C ASP A 194 8.94 29.51 8.73
N GLU A 195 9.94 29.71 7.88
CA GLU A 195 9.73 30.15 6.50
C GLU A 195 8.96 29.15 5.65
N LEU A 196 9.17 27.85 5.87
CA LEU A 196 8.42 26.79 5.18
C LEU A 196 6.96 26.72 5.66
N GLU A 197 6.72 26.89 6.99
CA GLU A 197 5.38 26.98 7.57
C GLU A 197 4.64 28.22 7.06
N ASP A 198 5.28 29.37 7.05
CA ASP A 198 4.71 30.64 6.54
C ASP A 198 4.39 30.58 5.05
N ALA A 199 5.17 29.84 4.26
CA ALA A 199 4.89 29.57 2.84
C ALA A 199 3.73 28.59 2.61
N GLY A 200 3.21 27.95 3.66
CA GLY A 200 2.07 27.05 3.61
C GLY A 200 2.40 25.64 3.16
N ALA A 201 3.55 25.09 3.57
CA ALA A 201 3.90 23.70 3.28
C ALA A 201 2.88 22.73 3.89
N ASP A 202 2.34 21.79 3.08
CA ASP A 202 1.41 20.76 3.56
C ASP A 202 2.08 19.78 4.54
N TYR A 203 3.38 19.54 4.34
CA TYR A 203 4.21 18.68 5.17
C TYR A 203 5.56 19.34 5.43
N ILE A 204 6.15 19.05 6.59
CA ILE A 204 7.53 19.40 6.91
C ILE A 204 8.21 18.16 7.49
N VAL A 205 9.40 17.83 6.96
CA VAL A 205 10.18 16.68 7.37
C VAL A 205 11.60 17.07 7.78
N ASN A 206 12.18 16.32 8.71
CA ASN A 206 13.53 16.56 9.22
C ASN A 206 14.57 15.61 8.61
N CYS A 207 14.13 14.56 7.92
CA CYS A 207 14.96 13.65 7.14
C CYS A 207 14.17 13.13 5.93
N ILE A 208 14.90 12.84 4.85
CA ILE A 208 14.26 12.53 3.55
C ILE A 208 13.46 11.22 3.58
N ASN A 209 13.84 10.26 4.40
CA ASN A 209 13.13 8.97 4.51
C ASN A 209 11.70 9.09 5.05
N GLU A 210 11.35 10.18 5.74
CA GLU A 210 9.98 10.46 6.17
C GLU A 210 9.01 10.65 4.98
N LEU A 211 9.53 11.03 3.79
CA LEU A 211 8.73 11.12 2.57
C LEU A 211 8.02 9.81 2.22
N ILE A 212 8.66 8.67 2.50
CA ILE A 212 8.07 7.34 2.24
C ILE A 212 6.73 7.20 2.95
N GLY A 213 6.67 7.59 4.23
CA GLY A 213 5.44 7.55 5.01
C GLY A 213 4.37 8.55 4.55
N ILE A 214 4.79 9.72 4.04
CA ILE A 214 3.88 10.75 3.50
C ILE A 214 3.19 10.24 2.23
N VAL A 215 3.94 9.70 1.28
CA VAL A 215 3.37 9.23 0.01
C VAL A 215 2.51 8.00 0.19
N GLU A 216 2.83 7.11 1.13
CA GLU A 216 2.01 5.93 1.46
C GLU A 216 0.68 6.31 2.14
N LYS A 217 0.68 7.27 3.06
CA LYS A 217 -0.56 7.78 3.67
C LYS A 217 -1.47 8.46 2.65
N ASN A 218 -0.91 9.14 1.68
CA ASN A 218 -1.67 9.80 0.62
C ASN A 218 -2.34 8.81 -0.34
N GLU A 219 -1.73 7.65 -0.61
CA GLU A 219 -2.38 6.56 -1.36
C GLU A 219 -3.64 6.04 -0.64
N SER A 220 -3.61 5.97 0.69
CA SER A 220 -4.77 5.54 1.47
C SER A 220 -5.94 6.55 1.43
N ASN A 221 -5.66 7.84 1.28
CA ASN A 221 -6.68 8.89 1.19
C ASN A 221 -7.27 9.06 -0.22
N ASN A 222 -6.58 8.61 -1.26
CA ASN A 222 -7.04 8.73 -2.66
C ASN A 222 -7.67 7.42 -3.19
N ARG A 223 -8.16 6.54 -2.28
CA ARG A 223 -8.89 5.33 -2.68
C ARG A 223 -10.21 5.71 -3.32
N ILE A 224 -10.28 5.60 -4.63
CA ILE A 224 -11.56 5.68 -5.37
C ILE A 224 -12.33 4.38 -5.08
N MET A 225 -13.35 4.47 -4.22
CA MET A 225 -14.24 3.36 -3.94
C MET A 225 -15.19 3.15 -5.12
N LYS A 226 -15.08 2.00 -5.79
CA LYS A 226 -16.03 1.62 -6.82
C LYS A 226 -17.30 1.07 -6.18
N SER A 227 -18.45 1.62 -6.55
CA SER A 227 -19.76 1.12 -6.11
C SER A 227 -20.21 -0.07 -6.97
N PHE A 228 -20.68 -1.12 -6.31
CA PHE A 228 -21.30 -2.28 -6.94
C PHE A 228 -22.79 -2.31 -6.59
N LYS A 229 -23.60 -2.98 -7.45
CA LYS A 229 -25.01 -3.24 -7.15
C LYS A 229 -25.13 -4.14 -5.93
N SER A 230 -26.29 -4.12 -5.26
CA SER A 230 -26.59 -4.99 -4.13
C SER A 230 -26.33 -6.47 -4.48
N THR A 231 -25.39 -7.10 -3.78
CA THR A 231 -25.05 -8.50 -3.90
C THR A 231 -24.41 -9.00 -2.60
N ALA A 232 -24.54 -10.28 -2.30
CA ALA A 232 -24.08 -10.87 -1.05
C ALA A 232 -22.61 -11.31 -1.14
N TRP A 233 -21.69 -10.37 -1.28
CA TRP A 233 -20.25 -10.63 -1.23
C TRP A 233 -19.72 -10.50 0.20
N ILE A 234 -20.05 -11.48 1.04
CA ILE A 234 -19.56 -11.54 2.43
C ILE A 234 -18.36 -12.47 2.48
N LEU A 235 -17.26 -12.00 3.01
CA LEU A 235 -15.99 -12.74 3.13
C LEU A 235 -15.49 -12.69 4.59
N PRO A 236 -14.85 -13.78 5.09
CA PRO A 236 -14.72 -15.08 4.46
C PRO A 236 -16.02 -15.90 4.57
N GLN A 237 -16.33 -16.74 3.56
CA GLN A 237 -17.42 -17.70 3.62
C GLN A 237 -16.86 -19.09 3.97
N PRO A 238 -17.32 -19.77 5.01
CA PRO A 238 -16.85 -21.11 5.33
C PRO A 238 -17.24 -22.09 4.24
N VAL A 239 -16.47 -23.16 4.11
CA VAL A 239 -16.82 -24.32 3.26
C VAL A 239 -17.15 -25.47 4.17
N LEU A 240 -18.46 -25.64 4.43
CA LEU A 240 -19.00 -26.59 5.40
C LEU A 240 -19.46 -27.86 4.71
N ILE A 241 -19.01 -29.01 5.17
CA ILE A 241 -19.44 -30.30 4.68
C ILE A 241 -20.41 -30.91 5.69
N ILE A 242 -21.67 -30.95 5.29
CA ILE A 242 -22.79 -31.45 6.11
C ILE A 242 -22.97 -32.93 5.89
N GLY A 243 -22.73 -33.75 6.91
CA GLY A 243 -22.94 -35.20 6.91
C GLY A 243 -24.27 -35.60 7.55
N THR A 244 -25.05 -36.46 6.89
CA THR A 244 -26.34 -36.98 7.40
C THR A 244 -26.52 -38.44 6.98
N TYR A 245 -27.31 -39.21 7.77
CA TYR A 245 -27.82 -40.52 7.36
C TYR A 245 -29.26 -40.42 6.88
N ASP A 246 -29.62 -41.21 5.87
CA ASP A 246 -31.02 -41.42 5.51
C ASP A 246 -31.69 -42.44 6.49
N LYS A 247 -32.97 -42.70 6.26
CA LYS A 247 -33.77 -43.66 7.06
C LYS A 247 -33.20 -45.09 7.07
N GLU A 248 -32.39 -45.45 6.09
CA GLU A 248 -31.77 -46.78 5.90
C GLU A 248 -30.33 -46.81 6.45
N GLY A 249 -29.85 -45.70 6.99
CA GLY A 249 -28.46 -45.53 7.49
C GLY A 249 -27.43 -45.29 6.39
N LYS A 250 -27.86 -44.96 5.16
CA LYS A 250 -26.95 -44.64 4.08
C LYS A 250 -26.40 -43.22 4.26
N PRO A 251 -25.08 -43.04 4.21
CA PRO A 251 -24.46 -41.72 4.38
C PRO A 251 -24.68 -40.81 3.19
N ASN A 252 -24.82 -39.52 3.45
CA ASN A 252 -24.83 -38.45 2.46
C ASN A 252 -24.04 -37.26 2.95
N ALA A 253 -23.38 -36.55 2.05
CA ALA A 253 -22.73 -35.29 2.30
C ALA A 253 -23.19 -34.20 1.35
N MET A 254 -23.17 -32.94 1.79
CA MET A 254 -23.33 -31.78 0.94
C MET A 254 -22.37 -30.67 1.35
N ASN A 255 -22.05 -29.79 0.42
CA ASN A 255 -21.31 -28.55 0.68
C ASN A 255 -22.27 -27.39 0.92
N ALA A 256 -22.04 -26.60 1.96
CA ALA A 256 -22.74 -25.36 2.25
C ALA A 256 -21.74 -24.25 2.56
N ALA A 257 -21.90 -23.09 1.92
CA ALA A 257 -21.09 -21.91 2.17
C ALA A 257 -21.85 -20.85 3.00
N TRP A 258 -23.16 -20.91 3.04
CA TRP A 258 -23.98 -19.92 3.73
C TRP A 258 -24.36 -20.40 5.13
N GLY A 259 -23.40 -20.24 6.05
CA GLY A 259 -23.55 -20.63 7.42
C GLY A 259 -22.51 -19.95 8.32
N GLY A 260 -22.71 -20.04 9.62
CA GLY A 260 -21.82 -19.46 10.61
C GLY A 260 -22.28 -19.69 12.05
N GLN A 261 -21.60 -19.07 12.98
CA GLN A 261 -21.96 -19.07 14.38
C GLN A 261 -23.28 -18.33 14.60
N TRP A 262 -24.22 -18.97 15.34
CA TRP A 262 -25.49 -18.39 15.74
C TRP A 262 -25.44 -17.90 17.19
N ASP A 263 -24.97 -18.74 18.09
CA ASP A 263 -24.77 -18.43 19.50
C ASP A 263 -23.49 -19.12 20.00
N MET A 264 -23.21 -19.17 21.30
CA MET A 264 -21.97 -19.70 21.90
C MET A 264 -21.68 -21.15 21.50
N ASN A 265 -22.72 -21.98 21.40
CA ASN A 265 -22.64 -23.39 21.00
C ASN A 265 -23.64 -23.73 19.90
N GLU A 266 -24.05 -22.78 19.09
CA GLU A 266 -25.01 -22.97 18.02
C GLU A 266 -24.48 -22.43 16.68
N ILE A 267 -24.84 -23.15 15.62
CA ILE A 267 -24.58 -22.72 14.24
C ILE A 267 -25.88 -22.52 13.48
N ILE A 268 -25.85 -21.61 12.49
CA ILE A 268 -26.91 -21.45 11.51
C ILE A 268 -26.40 -21.80 10.12
N ILE A 269 -27.22 -22.52 9.34
CA ILE A 269 -26.87 -22.91 7.96
C ILE A 269 -28.11 -22.72 7.08
N SER A 270 -27.95 -22.06 5.94
CA SER A 270 -28.98 -21.98 4.90
C SER A 270 -28.96 -23.24 4.05
N LEU A 271 -30.07 -23.96 4.04
CA LEU A 271 -30.22 -25.24 3.32
C LEU A 271 -31.33 -25.14 2.28
N GLY A 272 -31.01 -25.43 1.04
CA GLY A 272 -32.00 -25.65 0.01
C GLY A 272 -32.68 -27.03 0.10
N SER A 273 -33.75 -27.27 -0.70
CA SER A 273 -34.43 -28.57 -0.73
C SER A 273 -33.64 -29.63 -1.51
N HIS A 274 -33.05 -30.58 -0.81
CA HIS A 274 -32.26 -31.70 -1.37
C HIS A 274 -32.14 -32.88 -0.37
N GLN A 275 -31.38 -33.93 -0.74
CA GLN A 275 -31.23 -35.16 0.06
C GLN A 275 -30.92 -34.88 1.54
N THR A 276 -30.09 -33.92 1.84
CA THR A 276 -29.73 -33.58 3.23
C THR A 276 -30.93 -33.10 4.05
N THR A 277 -31.79 -32.27 3.46
CA THR A 277 -33.02 -31.78 4.14
C THR A 277 -34.05 -32.91 4.30
N ASP A 278 -34.12 -33.88 3.34
CA ASP A 278 -34.95 -35.07 3.49
C ASP A 278 -34.45 -35.94 4.66
N ASN A 279 -33.14 -36.15 4.75
CA ASN A 279 -32.53 -36.88 5.84
C ASN A 279 -32.79 -36.26 7.20
N LEU A 280 -32.64 -34.91 7.31
CA LEU A 280 -32.89 -34.15 8.53
C LEU A 280 -34.36 -34.08 8.94
N ALA A 281 -35.28 -34.36 8.03
CA ALA A 281 -36.69 -34.51 8.39
C ALA A 281 -36.99 -35.81 9.15
N VAL A 282 -36.17 -36.86 8.95
CA VAL A 282 -36.30 -38.18 9.56
C VAL A 282 -35.36 -38.34 10.75
N ASN A 283 -34.12 -37.87 10.61
CA ASN A 283 -33.07 -37.94 11.63
C ASN A 283 -32.48 -36.52 11.85
N PRO A 284 -32.86 -35.80 12.91
CA PRO A 284 -32.47 -34.40 13.13
C PRO A 284 -31.04 -34.29 13.71
N GLU A 285 -30.14 -35.13 13.33
CA GLU A 285 -28.73 -35.11 13.72
C GLU A 285 -27.82 -35.05 12.49
N LEU A 286 -26.72 -34.28 12.62
CA LEU A 286 -25.78 -34.01 11.51
C LEU A 286 -24.36 -33.84 12.04
N THR A 287 -23.41 -33.97 11.14
CA THR A 287 -22.05 -33.50 11.35
C THR A 287 -21.75 -32.33 10.40
N VAL A 288 -20.83 -31.46 10.84
CA VAL A 288 -20.35 -30.32 10.04
C VAL A 288 -18.83 -30.35 10.08
N ALA A 289 -18.20 -30.70 8.97
CA ALA A 289 -16.76 -30.69 8.80
C ALA A 289 -16.33 -29.44 8.01
N PHE A 290 -15.05 -29.06 8.16
CA PHE A 290 -14.47 -27.90 7.47
C PHE A 290 -13.58 -28.37 6.34
N ALA A 291 -13.86 -27.92 5.11
CA ALA A 291 -13.08 -28.31 3.94
C ALA A 291 -11.66 -27.71 3.97
N THR A 292 -10.72 -28.46 3.42
CA THR A 292 -9.31 -28.10 3.30
C THR A 292 -8.88 -28.01 1.85
N ALA A 293 -7.68 -27.48 1.58
CA ALA A 293 -7.11 -27.49 0.25
C ALA A 293 -6.97 -28.93 -0.33
N GLU A 294 -6.69 -29.92 0.52
CA GLU A 294 -6.56 -31.33 0.13
C GLU A 294 -7.91 -31.96 -0.21
N THR A 295 -8.98 -31.60 0.50
CA THR A 295 -10.33 -32.18 0.29
C THR A 295 -11.16 -31.37 -0.71
N MET A 296 -10.65 -30.27 -1.26
CA MET A 296 -11.38 -29.26 -2.03
C MET A 296 -12.18 -29.87 -3.20
N VAL A 297 -11.57 -30.72 -4.02
CA VAL A 297 -12.22 -31.31 -5.22
C VAL A 297 -13.44 -32.13 -4.84
N ALA A 298 -13.32 -33.04 -3.86
CA ALA A 298 -14.42 -33.86 -3.40
C ALA A 298 -15.47 -33.05 -2.62
N SER A 299 -15.03 -31.97 -1.92
CA SER A 299 -15.93 -31.04 -1.22
C SER A 299 -16.77 -30.23 -2.20
N ASP A 300 -16.20 -29.79 -3.31
CA ASP A 300 -16.95 -29.13 -4.39
C ASP A 300 -17.93 -30.11 -5.07
N TYR A 301 -17.44 -31.31 -5.39
CA TYR A 301 -18.27 -32.38 -5.99
C TYR A 301 -19.55 -32.67 -5.19
N VAL A 302 -19.47 -32.80 -3.86
CA VAL A 302 -20.67 -33.05 -3.04
C VAL A 302 -21.62 -31.84 -2.97
N GLY A 303 -21.18 -30.67 -3.38
CA GLY A 303 -22.01 -29.46 -3.51
C GLY A 303 -22.80 -29.42 -4.84
N ILE A 304 -22.18 -29.88 -5.92
CA ILE A 304 -22.80 -29.81 -7.27
C ILE A 304 -23.67 -30.98 -7.66
N VAL A 305 -23.62 -32.11 -6.94
CA VAL A 305 -24.46 -33.29 -7.20
C VAL A 305 -25.38 -33.58 -6.02
N SER A 306 -26.62 -33.99 -6.33
CA SER A 306 -27.59 -34.39 -5.32
C SER A 306 -27.57 -35.89 -5.10
N GLY A 307 -27.60 -36.34 -3.83
CA GLY A 307 -27.78 -37.75 -3.47
C GLY A 307 -29.11 -38.35 -3.97
N ARG A 308 -30.12 -37.53 -4.22
CA ARG A 308 -31.39 -37.97 -4.84
C ARG A 308 -31.17 -38.60 -6.23
N ASN A 309 -30.23 -38.07 -7.01
CA ASN A 309 -30.01 -38.44 -8.42
C ASN A 309 -28.69 -39.19 -8.66
N THR A 310 -27.84 -39.30 -7.61
CA THR A 310 -26.51 -39.92 -7.70
C THR A 310 -26.33 -40.91 -6.53
N PRO A 311 -26.80 -42.14 -6.64
CA PRO A 311 -26.77 -43.10 -5.56
C PRO A 311 -25.35 -43.49 -5.09
N ASP A 312 -24.36 -43.41 -5.99
CA ASP A 312 -22.94 -43.67 -5.76
C ASP A 312 -22.14 -42.42 -5.40
N LYS A 313 -22.82 -41.32 -5.03
CA LYS A 313 -22.20 -40.04 -4.71
C LYS A 313 -21.07 -40.16 -3.69
N MET A 314 -21.32 -40.87 -2.59
CA MET A 314 -20.34 -40.98 -1.51
C MET A 314 -19.15 -41.87 -1.89
N GLU A 315 -19.36 -42.90 -2.68
CA GLU A 315 -18.28 -43.79 -3.17
C GLU A 315 -17.29 -42.99 -4.04
N LYS A 316 -17.78 -42.03 -4.86
CA LYS A 316 -16.95 -41.19 -5.73
C LYS A 316 -16.10 -40.19 -4.99
N THR A 317 -16.41 -39.86 -3.73
CA THR A 317 -15.57 -38.95 -2.93
C THR A 317 -14.27 -39.62 -2.50
N GLY A 318 -14.25 -40.95 -2.39
CA GLY A 318 -13.16 -41.72 -1.82
C GLY A 318 -12.98 -41.51 -0.30
N TRP A 319 -13.95 -40.86 0.38
CA TRP A 319 -13.84 -40.60 1.82
C TRP A 319 -14.11 -41.86 2.67
N THR A 320 -13.35 -41.94 3.74
CA THR A 320 -13.55 -42.98 4.77
C THR A 320 -14.63 -42.50 5.74
N ILE A 321 -15.72 -43.28 5.82
CA ILE A 321 -16.93 -42.94 6.57
C ILE A 321 -16.99 -43.73 7.85
N GLU A 322 -17.10 -43.04 8.97
CA GLU A 322 -17.32 -43.65 10.29
C GLU A 322 -18.60 -43.06 10.93
N LYS A 323 -19.17 -43.76 11.90
CA LYS A 323 -20.29 -43.24 12.66
C LYS A 323 -19.77 -42.27 13.72
N ALA A 324 -20.41 -41.10 13.85
CA ALA A 324 -20.12 -40.16 14.91
C ALA A 324 -20.41 -40.73 16.30
N PRO A 325 -19.57 -40.46 17.31
CA PRO A 325 -19.75 -41.04 18.64
C PRO A 325 -20.96 -40.50 19.42
N ASN A 326 -21.36 -39.23 19.21
CA ASN A 326 -22.37 -38.58 20.03
C ASN A 326 -23.68 -38.22 19.29
N VAL A 327 -23.69 -38.39 17.94
CA VAL A 327 -24.86 -38.14 17.09
C VAL A 327 -25.02 -39.26 16.06
N ASN A 328 -26.22 -39.49 15.57
CA ASN A 328 -26.47 -40.44 14.50
C ASN A 328 -26.22 -39.82 13.11
N ALA A 329 -24.95 -39.51 12.84
CA ALA A 329 -24.51 -38.89 11.58
C ALA A 329 -23.11 -39.46 11.18
N PRO A 330 -22.71 -39.36 9.89
CA PRO A 330 -21.40 -39.83 9.43
C PRO A 330 -20.31 -38.78 9.73
N VAL A 331 -19.12 -39.28 10.12
CA VAL A 331 -17.86 -38.52 10.16
C VAL A 331 -17.01 -38.95 8.97
N PHE A 332 -16.38 -37.98 8.30
CA PHE A 332 -15.47 -38.20 7.18
C PHE A 332 -14.03 -37.98 7.67
N LYS A 333 -13.18 -39.00 7.66
CA LYS A 333 -11.85 -39.00 8.29
C LYS A 333 -10.83 -38.09 7.63
N GLU A 334 -11.08 -37.68 6.39
CA GLU A 334 -10.21 -36.79 5.61
C GLU A 334 -10.26 -35.36 6.11
N PHE A 335 -11.21 -35.02 6.98
CA PHE A 335 -11.37 -33.66 7.50
C PHE A 335 -10.72 -33.51 8.89
N PRO A 336 -9.95 -32.41 9.09
CA PRO A 336 -9.19 -32.25 10.33
C PRO A 336 -10.06 -32.00 11.56
N MET A 337 -11.25 -31.41 11.36
CA MET A 337 -12.17 -31.08 12.45
C MET A 337 -13.62 -31.23 11.99
N THR A 338 -14.45 -31.76 12.89
CA THR A 338 -15.87 -32.04 12.64
C THR A 338 -16.68 -31.64 13.88
N LEU A 339 -17.74 -30.88 13.71
CA LEU A 339 -18.74 -30.59 14.73
C LEU A 339 -19.82 -31.68 14.68
N GLU A 340 -20.21 -32.23 15.84
CA GLU A 340 -21.37 -33.08 16.00
C GLU A 340 -22.56 -32.25 16.46
N CYS A 341 -23.65 -32.25 15.72
CA CYS A 341 -24.74 -31.32 15.92
C CYS A 341 -26.12 -31.96 15.98
N ARG A 342 -27.03 -31.35 16.72
CA ARG A 342 -28.47 -31.64 16.77
C ARG A 342 -29.28 -30.45 16.29
N VAL A 343 -30.26 -30.74 15.44
CA VAL A 343 -31.21 -29.70 14.97
C VAL A 343 -32.03 -29.20 16.17
N LYS A 344 -32.00 -27.89 16.37
CA LYS A 344 -32.73 -27.21 17.41
C LYS A 344 -33.97 -26.49 16.86
N GLN A 345 -33.81 -25.84 15.70
CA GLN A 345 -34.85 -25.06 15.11
C GLN A 345 -34.69 -24.98 13.59
N LYS A 346 -35.80 -24.85 12.88
CA LYS A 346 -35.87 -24.43 11.48
C LYS A 346 -36.56 -23.06 11.43
N ILE A 347 -36.00 -22.13 10.66
CA ILE A 347 -36.51 -20.78 10.47
C ILE A 347 -36.86 -20.59 9.01
N ASP A 348 -37.97 -19.92 8.72
CA ASP A 348 -38.47 -19.61 7.36
C ASP A 348 -38.58 -20.88 6.46
N GLU A 349 -39.13 -21.96 7.01
CA GLU A 349 -39.29 -23.23 6.30
C GLU A 349 -40.27 -23.06 5.11
N SER A 350 -39.80 -23.45 3.94
CA SER A 350 -40.55 -23.37 2.67
C SER A 350 -40.28 -24.60 1.81
N GLU A 351 -40.98 -24.73 0.67
CA GLU A 351 -40.72 -25.77 -0.32
C GLU A 351 -39.31 -25.71 -0.91
N THR A 352 -38.67 -24.52 -0.89
CA THR A 352 -37.34 -24.29 -1.46
C THR A 352 -36.21 -24.48 -0.47
N GLY A 353 -36.49 -24.51 0.85
CA GLY A 353 -35.50 -24.69 1.90
C GLY A 353 -35.82 -23.94 3.20
N TYR A 354 -34.86 -23.87 4.09
CA TYR A 354 -34.96 -23.21 5.40
C TYR A 354 -33.58 -22.85 5.96
N TYR A 355 -33.58 -22.01 6.99
CA TYR A 355 -32.39 -21.82 7.82
C TYR A 355 -32.42 -22.82 8.97
N LEU A 356 -31.40 -23.66 9.05
CA LEU A 356 -31.20 -24.63 10.13
C LEU A 356 -30.41 -23.99 11.26
N VAL A 357 -30.96 -24.01 12.48
CA VAL A 357 -30.18 -23.75 13.70
C VAL A 357 -29.92 -25.10 14.38
N ALA A 358 -28.65 -25.40 14.64
CA ALA A 358 -28.24 -26.64 15.28
C ALA A 358 -27.30 -26.35 16.46
N GLU A 359 -27.52 -27.10 17.55
CA GLU A 359 -26.64 -27.12 18.72
C GLU A 359 -25.43 -27.99 18.45
N ILE A 360 -24.24 -27.46 18.75
CA ILE A 360 -22.98 -28.24 18.74
C ILE A 360 -22.89 -29.02 20.06
N VAL A 361 -23.03 -30.32 20.00
CA VAL A 361 -22.97 -31.18 21.19
C VAL A 361 -21.56 -31.72 21.46
N ASN A 362 -20.69 -31.74 20.44
CA ASN A 362 -19.30 -32.12 20.57
C ASN A 362 -18.48 -31.65 19.37
N ILE A 363 -17.15 -31.59 19.53
CA ILE A 363 -16.18 -31.27 18.48
C ILE A 363 -15.14 -32.39 18.45
N LEU A 364 -14.95 -32.97 17.27
CA LEU A 364 -13.89 -33.92 16.97
C LEU A 364 -12.77 -33.23 16.24
N CYS A 365 -11.51 -33.44 16.64
CA CYS A 365 -10.33 -32.93 15.95
C CYS A 365 -9.26 -34.02 15.90
N ASP A 366 -8.65 -34.25 14.76
CA ASP A 366 -7.52 -35.15 14.61
C ASP A 366 -6.30 -34.62 15.38
N GLU A 367 -5.69 -35.45 16.25
CA GLU A 367 -4.60 -35.08 17.14
C GLU A 367 -3.40 -34.42 16.42
N LYS A 368 -3.14 -34.80 15.16
CA LYS A 368 -2.04 -34.24 14.35
C LYS A 368 -2.23 -32.73 14.05
N TYR A 369 -3.44 -32.20 14.19
CA TYR A 369 -3.79 -30.80 14.00
C TYR A 369 -3.93 -30.01 15.32
N LEU A 370 -3.50 -30.59 16.43
CA LEU A 370 -3.46 -29.86 17.69
C LEU A 370 -2.18 -29.03 17.80
N ALA A 371 -2.29 -27.87 18.44
CA ALA A 371 -1.17 -27.06 18.90
C ALA A 371 -0.63 -27.58 20.24
N ASP A 372 0.51 -27.05 20.69
CA ASP A 372 1.17 -27.45 21.94
C ASP A 372 0.29 -27.22 23.19
N ASP A 373 -0.67 -26.32 23.12
CA ASP A 373 -1.65 -26.05 24.19
C ASP A 373 -2.87 -27.01 24.17
N GLY A 374 -2.87 -27.99 23.27
CA GLY A 374 -3.91 -28.98 23.10
C GLY A 374 -5.16 -28.51 22.37
N LYS A 375 -5.13 -27.30 21.78
CA LYS A 375 -6.24 -26.78 20.97
C LYS A 375 -6.02 -26.98 19.48
N PRO A 376 -7.11 -26.98 18.68
CA PRO A 376 -7.01 -27.05 17.22
C PRO A 376 -6.14 -25.93 16.64
N ASP A 377 -5.14 -26.29 15.82
CA ASP A 377 -4.26 -25.37 15.10
C ASP A 377 -4.82 -25.10 13.70
N VAL A 378 -5.48 -23.98 13.54
CA VAL A 378 -6.16 -23.59 12.29
C VAL A 378 -5.19 -23.42 11.11
N GLU A 379 -3.94 -23.02 11.37
CA GLU A 379 -2.92 -22.87 10.31
C GLU A 379 -2.50 -24.23 9.75
N LYS A 380 -2.31 -25.24 10.63
CA LYS A 380 -1.95 -26.60 10.22
C LYS A 380 -3.06 -27.31 9.44
N MET A 381 -4.33 -26.96 9.68
CA MET A 381 -5.48 -27.60 9.03
C MET A 381 -5.59 -27.32 7.54
N GLY A 382 -5.01 -26.24 7.04
CA GLY A 382 -5.11 -25.86 5.62
C GLY A 382 -6.54 -25.59 5.15
N LEU A 383 -7.37 -24.99 6.03
CA LEU A 383 -8.78 -24.68 5.76
C LEU A 383 -8.92 -23.73 4.56
N ILE A 384 -10.04 -23.87 3.85
CA ILE A 384 -10.38 -23.00 2.72
C ILE A 384 -11.62 -22.18 2.99
N THR A 385 -11.73 -21.03 2.30
CA THR A 385 -12.91 -20.17 2.24
C THR A 385 -13.43 -20.11 0.82
N PHE A 386 -14.75 -20.01 0.65
CA PHE A 386 -15.37 -19.74 -0.65
C PHE A 386 -15.35 -18.24 -0.94
N ASP A 387 -14.90 -17.87 -2.14
CA ASP A 387 -14.96 -16.51 -2.67
C ASP A 387 -16.21 -16.35 -3.54
N PRO A 388 -17.25 -15.65 -3.06
CA PRO A 388 -18.49 -15.44 -3.81
C PRO A 388 -18.35 -14.41 -4.94
N VAL A 389 -17.20 -13.72 -5.04
CA VAL A 389 -16.95 -12.73 -6.12
C VAL A 389 -16.52 -13.43 -7.39
N HIS A 390 -15.56 -14.37 -7.29
CA HIS A 390 -14.97 -15.08 -8.43
C HIS A 390 -15.36 -16.55 -8.52
N HIS A 391 -16.16 -17.04 -7.56
CA HIS A 391 -16.54 -18.46 -7.43
C HIS A 391 -15.33 -19.39 -7.36
N THR A 392 -14.38 -19.04 -6.48
CA THR A 392 -13.15 -19.79 -6.24
C THR A 392 -13.02 -20.20 -4.77
N TYR A 393 -12.04 -21.06 -4.48
CA TYR A 393 -11.66 -21.40 -3.11
C TYR A 393 -10.29 -20.81 -2.79
N ILE A 394 -10.16 -20.20 -1.62
CA ILE A 394 -8.95 -19.55 -1.14
C ILE A 394 -8.53 -20.21 0.17
N GLN A 395 -7.28 -20.61 0.30
CA GLN A 395 -6.76 -21.17 1.54
C GLN A 395 -6.55 -20.06 2.57
N LEU A 396 -6.91 -20.31 3.84
CA LEU A 396 -6.64 -19.41 4.95
C LEU A 396 -5.12 -19.28 5.17
N GLY A 397 -4.65 -18.06 5.39
CA GLY A 397 -3.23 -17.75 5.56
C GLY A 397 -2.76 -17.85 7.01
N LYS A 398 -1.58 -17.25 7.26
CA LYS A 398 -0.94 -17.23 8.58
C LYS A 398 -1.65 -16.27 9.54
N THR A 399 -1.51 -16.55 10.83
CA THR A 399 -1.90 -15.63 11.91
C THR A 399 -1.19 -14.28 11.77
N VAL A 400 -1.96 -13.20 11.80
CA VAL A 400 -1.44 -11.82 11.62
C VAL A 400 -1.50 -10.98 12.90
N GLY A 401 -2.09 -11.51 13.98
CA GLY A 401 -2.20 -10.79 15.25
C GLY A 401 -3.03 -11.54 16.30
N LYS A 402 -3.09 -10.96 17.51
CA LYS A 402 -3.84 -11.51 18.65
C LYS A 402 -5.11 -10.71 18.89
N ALA A 403 -6.26 -11.35 18.67
CA ALA A 403 -7.56 -10.75 18.98
C ALA A 403 -7.65 -10.38 20.47
N PHE A 404 -8.38 -9.31 20.80
CA PHE A 404 -8.58 -8.74 22.14
C PHE A 404 -7.29 -8.27 22.86
N SER A 405 -6.15 -8.32 22.21
CA SER A 405 -4.83 -7.94 22.73
C SER A 405 -4.20 -6.80 21.94
N ASP A 406 -3.98 -6.98 20.66
CA ASP A 406 -3.18 -6.04 19.85
C ASP A 406 -3.83 -4.65 19.72
N GLY A 407 -5.15 -4.57 19.70
CA GLY A 407 -5.88 -3.29 19.72
C GLY A 407 -5.67 -2.44 20.98
N LYS A 408 -5.08 -3.01 22.06
CA LYS A 408 -4.74 -2.22 23.26
C LYS A 408 -3.61 -1.21 23.01
N GLN A 409 -2.84 -1.38 21.94
CA GLN A 409 -1.81 -0.43 21.51
C GLN A 409 -2.39 0.95 21.14
N LEU A 410 -3.70 1.04 20.86
CA LEU A 410 -4.40 2.29 20.53
C LEU A 410 -5.04 2.97 21.76
N LYS A 411 -4.86 2.42 22.95
CA LYS A 411 -5.30 3.00 24.23
C LYS A 411 -4.17 3.81 24.84
#